data_54fecaa44b01c58097fb86b68775869b
#
_entry.id   54fecaa44b01c58097fb86b68775869b
#
_cell.length_a   1.000
_cell.length_b   1.000
_cell.length_c   1.000
_cell.angle_alpha   90.00
_cell.angle_beta   90.00
_cell.angle_gamma   90.00
#
_symmetry.space_group_name_H-M   'P 1'
#
loop_
_entity.id
_entity.type
_entity.pdbx_description
1 polymer ?
#
loop_
_entity_poly.entity_id
_entity_poly.type
_entity_poly.pdbx_seq_one_letter_code
_entity_poly.pdbx_strand_id
1 'polypeptide(L)'
;MVWDHGPTGRTVLTLSTPTTFAAKGAVHAFAALGRPLAPDVPHVIWAHGWGQDHHAFLALARSLERAAHHTLFDFPGFGQSPAPPQKADGSAWGTADYADAVADWLASLPRGRRIWVGHSFGGRVGLRLAVRHPAAVDAMVLVGSHGLRPRRSLVARARIFLRVRMFKTLRLLEKFGVDVSARKAKYGSADYRSAGSMRPVFVKVVSEDQTEDVKAIRMPMVIIYGALDDQAPPDIGERLSKLIPGSSLSILPGLDHYTVLTDGGPQVAHAVAKLLEP
;
A
#
# COMPACT_ATOMS: atom_id res chain seq x y z
N MET A 1 -15.68 23.19 6.67
CA MET A 1 -15.88 22.94 5.22
C MET A 1 -16.11 24.31 4.59
N VAL A 2 -15.12 24.81 3.87
CA VAL A 2 -15.23 26.12 3.18
C VAL A 2 -15.68 25.84 1.75
N TRP A 3 -16.82 26.40 1.35
CA TRP A 3 -17.34 26.31 -0.01
C TRP A 3 -16.78 27.49 -0.81
N ASP A 4 -15.90 27.22 -1.76
CA ASP A 4 -15.45 28.22 -2.73
C ASP A 4 -16.21 28.03 -4.04
N HIS A 5 -16.95 29.05 -4.47
CA HIS A 5 -17.66 29.09 -5.73
C HIS A 5 -16.74 29.74 -6.78
N GLY A 6 -16.00 28.93 -7.53
CA GLY A 6 -15.24 29.41 -8.68
C GLY A 6 -16.16 29.99 -9.77
N PRO A 7 -15.64 30.80 -10.73
CA PRO A 7 -16.41 31.60 -11.69
C PRO A 7 -17.26 30.80 -12.69
N THR A 8 -17.29 29.49 -12.66
CA THR A 8 -18.06 28.60 -13.55
C THR A 8 -19.22 27.87 -12.86
N GLY A 9 -19.57 28.22 -11.61
CA GLY A 9 -20.66 27.57 -10.86
C GLY A 9 -20.40 26.11 -10.55
N ARG A 10 -19.20 25.55 -10.81
CA ARG A 10 -18.77 24.22 -10.41
C ARG A 10 -18.27 24.28 -8.97
N THR A 11 -18.99 23.65 -8.07
CA THR A 11 -18.48 23.40 -6.70
C THR A 11 -17.25 22.50 -6.79
N VAL A 12 -16.07 23.05 -6.59
CA VAL A 12 -14.82 22.27 -6.48
C VAL A 12 -14.78 21.73 -5.04
N LEU A 13 -14.88 20.41 -4.89
CA LEU A 13 -14.71 19.78 -3.60
C LEU A 13 -13.24 19.87 -3.20
N THR A 14 -12.95 20.66 -2.18
CA THR A 14 -11.59 20.91 -1.72
C THR A 14 -11.11 19.73 -0.89
N LEU A 15 -9.86 19.33 -1.10
CA LEU A 15 -9.18 18.38 -0.18
C LEU A 15 -9.18 19.00 1.22
N SER A 16 -9.62 18.23 2.23
CA SER A 16 -9.56 18.72 3.60
C SER A 16 -8.10 18.95 4.01
N THR A 17 -7.89 19.90 4.91
CA THR A 17 -6.60 19.97 5.62
C THR A 17 -6.34 18.62 6.28
N PRO A 18 -5.13 18.06 6.16
CA PRO A 18 -4.81 16.80 6.81
C PRO A 18 -5.12 16.84 8.31
N THR A 19 -5.84 15.86 8.78
CA THR A 19 -6.14 15.65 10.19
C THR A 19 -5.47 14.36 10.65
N THR A 20 -5.55 14.03 11.93
CA THR A 20 -4.92 12.82 12.46
C THR A 20 -5.91 11.96 13.21
N PHE A 21 -5.68 10.66 13.20
CA PHE A 21 -6.29 9.72 14.15
C PHE A 21 -5.20 8.88 14.82
N ALA A 22 -5.46 8.39 16.01
CA ALA A 22 -4.54 7.49 16.71
C ALA A 22 -5.14 6.08 16.76
N ALA A 23 -4.35 5.08 16.41
CA ALA A 23 -4.72 3.68 16.50
C ALA A 23 -3.49 2.82 16.81
N LYS A 24 -3.60 1.87 17.72
CA LYS A 24 -2.49 1.01 18.21
C LYS A 24 -1.25 1.83 18.64
N GLY A 25 -1.47 3.00 19.23
CA GLY A 25 -0.39 3.90 19.66
C GLY A 25 0.33 4.63 18.53
N ALA A 26 -0.06 4.45 17.27
CA ALA A 26 0.46 5.20 16.14
C ALA A 26 -0.49 6.32 15.73
N VAL A 27 0.07 7.42 15.22
CA VAL A 27 -0.68 8.53 14.65
C VAL A 27 -0.67 8.41 13.13
N HIS A 28 -1.84 8.55 12.54
CA HIS A 28 -2.04 8.53 11.09
C HIS A 28 -2.56 9.89 10.65
N ALA A 29 -1.87 10.56 9.76
CA ALA A 29 -2.40 11.72 9.07
C ALA A 29 -3.26 11.27 7.89
N PHE A 30 -4.32 12.00 7.60
CA PHE A 30 -5.17 11.74 6.44
C PHE A 30 -5.80 13.02 5.92
N ALA A 31 -6.13 13.02 4.64
CA ALA A 31 -6.95 14.03 4.01
C ALA A 31 -8.20 13.38 3.42
N ALA A 32 -9.30 14.12 3.40
CA ALA A 32 -10.56 13.63 2.87
C ALA A 32 -11.07 14.53 1.74
N LEU A 33 -11.79 13.94 0.79
CA LEU A 33 -12.49 14.66 -0.25
C LEU A 33 -13.76 13.90 -0.66
N GLY A 34 -14.60 14.54 -1.47
CA GLY A 34 -15.79 13.94 -2.00
C GLY A 34 -17.01 14.13 -1.11
N ARG A 35 -17.93 13.18 -1.15
CA ARG A 35 -19.18 13.23 -0.37
C ARG A 35 -18.90 13.17 1.14
N PRO A 36 -19.72 13.81 1.99
CA PRO A 36 -19.62 13.66 3.44
C PRO A 36 -19.70 12.17 3.84
N LEU A 37 -18.89 11.78 4.82
CA LEU A 37 -18.92 10.41 5.33
C LEU A 37 -20.26 10.12 6.05
N ALA A 38 -21.00 9.13 5.55
CA ALA A 38 -22.29 8.71 6.10
C ALA A 38 -22.51 7.21 5.80
N PRO A 39 -23.42 6.52 6.52
CA PRO A 39 -23.66 5.09 6.33
C PRO A 39 -24.14 4.70 4.93
N ASP A 40 -24.86 5.61 4.25
CA ASP A 40 -25.39 5.45 2.89
C ASP A 40 -24.42 5.90 1.79
N VAL A 41 -23.26 6.43 2.18
CA VAL A 41 -22.22 6.90 1.25
C VAL A 41 -21.08 5.88 1.19
N PRO A 42 -20.75 5.35 0.01
CA PRO A 42 -19.57 4.50 -0.12
C PRO A 42 -18.29 5.23 0.29
N HIS A 43 -17.40 4.51 0.93
CA HIS A 43 -16.13 5.03 1.43
C HIS A 43 -14.96 4.35 0.74
N VAL A 44 -14.17 5.10 -0.01
CA VAL A 44 -12.95 4.63 -0.66
C VAL A 44 -11.74 5.03 0.17
N ILE A 45 -10.95 4.05 0.57
CA ILE A 45 -9.74 4.22 1.37
C ILE A 45 -8.52 4.00 0.47
N TRP A 46 -7.70 5.05 0.30
CA TRP A 46 -6.54 5.07 -0.58
C TRP A 46 -5.25 4.87 0.22
N ALA A 47 -4.56 3.78 -0.06
CA ALA A 47 -3.39 3.31 0.68
C ALA A 47 -2.15 3.28 -0.22
N HIS A 48 -1.25 4.22 0.02
CA HIS A 48 -0.06 4.48 -0.80
C HIS A 48 1.03 3.40 -0.70
N GLY A 49 2.00 3.43 -1.63
CA GLY A 49 3.18 2.58 -1.65
C GLY A 49 4.28 3.03 -0.67
N TRP A 50 5.34 2.22 -0.54
CA TRP A 50 6.51 2.58 0.27
C TRP A 50 7.17 3.85 -0.26
N GLY A 51 7.50 4.78 0.64
CA GLY A 51 8.13 6.05 0.29
C GLY A 51 7.21 7.08 -0.38
N GLN A 52 5.92 6.77 -0.52
CA GLN A 52 4.87 7.68 -0.98
C GLN A 52 4.09 8.26 0.20
N ASP A 53 3.09 9.08 -0.10
CA ASP A 53 2.14 9.67 0.84
C ASP A 53 0.73 9.76 0.20
N HIS A 54 -0.21 10.42 0.87
CA HIS A 54 -1.59 10.59 0.43
C HIS A 54 -1.74 11.25 -0.95
N HIS A 55 -0.76 12.00 -1.44
CA HIS A 55 -0.82 12.62 -2.77
C HIS A 55 -0.75 11.60 -3.91
N ALA A 56 -0.21 10.41 -3.68
CA ALA A 56 -0.06 9.38 -4.71
C ALA A 56 -1.39 9.04 -5.42
N PHE A 57 -2.51 9.15 -4.72
CA PHE A 57 -3.84 8.86 -5.25
C PHE A 57 -4.75 10.07 -5.43
N LEU A 58 -4.26 11.29 -5.20
CA LEU A 58 -5.10 12.49 -5.18
C LEU A 58 -5.84 12.72 -6.50
N ALA A 59 -5.17 12.53 -7.63
CA ALA A 59 -5.77 12.71 -8.96
C ALA A 59 -6.90 11.68 -9.20
N LEU A 60 -6.67 10.43 -8.81
CA LEU A 60 -7.66 9.35 -8.93
C LEU A 60 -8.87 9.59 -8.02
N ALA A 61 -8.65 9.95 -6.76
CA ALA A 61 -9.73 10.25 -5.84
C ALA A 61 -10.57 11.44 -6.32
N ARG A 62 -9.95 12.47 -6.88
CA ARG A 62 -10.66 13.61 -7.49
C ARG A 62 -11.52 13.20 -8.68
N SER A 63 -11.08 12.27 -9.51
CA SER A 63 -11.87 11.80 -10.65
C SER A 63 -13.18 11.12 -10.22
N LEU A 64 -13.26 10.64 -8.98
CA LEU A 64 -14.38 9.93 -8.38
C LEU A 64 -15.07 10.71 -7.24
N GLU A 65 -14.72 11.98 -7.02
CA GLU A 65 -15.13 12.76 -5.85
C GLU A 65 -16.63 12.83 -5.61
N ARG A 66 -17.45 12.76 -6.69
CA ARG A 66 -18.91 12.81 -6.61
C ARG A 66 -19.55 11.47 -6.25
N ALA A 67 -18.84 10.37 -6.43
CA ALA A 67 -19.37 9.03 -6.27
C ALA A 67 -19.29 8.52 -4.81
N ALA A 68 -18.29 8.98 -4.05
CA ALA A 68 -17.97 8.41 -2.75
C ALA A 68 -17.38 9.45 -1.78
N HIS A 69 -17.26 9.07 -0.52
CA HIS A 69 -16.29 9.67 0.41
C HIS A 69 -14.92 9.05 0.18
N HIS A 70 -13.89 9.86 0.11
CA HIS A 70 -12.51 9.40 -0.10
C HIS A 70 -11.65 9.78 1.09
N THR A 71 -10.93 8.82 1.65
CA THR A 71 -9.86 9.05 2.62
C THR A 71 -8.53 8.63 2.02
N LEU A 72 -7.61 9.59 1.95
CA LEU A 72 -6.23 9.40 1.54
C LEU A 72 -5.38 9.57 2.80
N PHE A 73 -4.79 8.50 3.30
CA PHE A 73 -4.03 8.56 4.54
C PHE A 73 -2.55 8.26 4.33
N ASP A 74 -1.74 8.77 5.25
CA ASP A 74 -0.33 8.45 5.33
C ASP A 74 -0.12 7.33 6.34
N PHE A 75 0.50 6.25 5.92
CA PHE A 75 0.91 5.21 6.85
C PHE A 75 1.92 5.75 7.87
N PRO A 76 1.94 5.28 9.13
CA PRO A 76 2.97 5.62 10.09
C PRO A 76 4.39 5.46 9.53
N GLY A 77 5.17 6.53 9.61
CA GLY A 77 6.52 6.63 9.03
C GLY A 77 6.59 7.25 7.64
N PHE A 78 5.45 7.70 7.09
CA PHE A 78 5.37 8.32 5.76
C PHE A 78 4.56 9.61 5.79
N GLY A 79 4.80 10.49 4.80
CA GLY A 79 4.09 11.75 4.66
C GLY A 79 4.11 12.58 5.94
N GLN A 80 2.94 12.89 6.48
CA GLN A 80 2.77 13.65 7.71
C GLN A 80 2.58 12.76 8.96
N SER A 81 2.58 11.43 8.78
CA SER A 81 2.47 10.49 9.89
C SER A 81 3.83 10.22 10.52
N PRO A 82 4.00 10.38 11.85
CA PRO A 82 5.23 10.03 12.52
C PRO A 82 5.53 8.53 12.40
N ALA A 83 6.79 8.16 12.63
CA ALA A 83 7.19 6.76 12.66
C ALA A 83 6.33 5.96 13.66
N PRO A 84 6.04 4.68 13.37
CA PRO A 84 5.26 3.86 14.28
C PRO A 84 6.01 3.68 15.60
N PRO A 85 5.30 3.53 16.73
CA PRO A 85 5.92 3.32 18.03
C PRO A 85 6.70 2.00 18.05
N GLN A 86 7.73 1.94 18.86
CA GLN A 86 8.43 0.70 19.12
C GLN A 86 7.51 -0.27 19.86
N LYS A 87 7.46 -1.53 19.44
CA LYS A 87 6.69 -2.56 20.13
C LYS A 87 7.35 -2.94 21.45
N ALA A 88 6.56 -3.40 22.41
CA ALA A 88 7.05 -3.79 23.74
C ALA A 88 8.11 -4.89 23.69
N ASP A 89 8.04 -5.79 22.69
CA ASP A 89 9.02 -6.85 22.46
C ASP A 89 10.26 -6.38 21.66
N GLY A 90 10.36 -5.09 21.36
CA GLY A 90 11.44 -4.51 20.56
C GLY A 90 11.38 -4.83 19.07
N SER A 91 10.38 -5.59 18.59
CA SER A 91 10.24 -5.92 17.19
C SER A 91 9.72 -4.74 16.37
N ALA A 92 10.09 -4.68 15.08
CA ALA A 92 9.55 -3.69 14.16
C ALA A 92 8.11 -4.02 13.76
N TRP A 93 7.32 -2.99 13.39
CA TRP A 93 6.02 -3.14 12.78
C TRP A 93 6.12 -3.96 11.49
N GLY A 94 5.17 -4.86 11.29
CA GLY A 94 4.92 -5.58 10.06
C GLY A 94 3.56 -5.21 9.46
N THR A 95 3.19 -5.85 8.35
CA THR A 95 1.89 -5.57 7.70
C THR A 95 0.69 -5.86 8.59
N ALA A 96 0.82 -6.79 9.55
CA ALA A 96 -0.24 -7.08 10.53
C ALA A 96 -0.50 -5.89 11.47
N ASP A 97 0.56 -5.24 11.95
CA ASP A 97 0.43 -4.09 12.85
C ASP A 97 -0.24 -2.91 12.16
N TYR A 98 0.14 -2.63 10.89
CA TYR A 98 -0.53 -1.63 10.06
C TYR A 98 -2.00 -1.97 9.78
N ALA A 99 -2.30 -3.23 9.46
CA ALA A 99 -3.66 -3.69 9.19
C ALA A 99 -4.55 -3.58 10.43
N ASP A 100 -4.04 -3.96 11.60
CA ASP A 100 -4.76 -3.87 12.87
C ASP A 100 -5.06 -2.41 13.24
N ALA A 101 -4.11 -1.49 13.04
CA ALA A 101 -4.32 -0.07 13.29
C ALA A 101 -5.39 0.53 12.36
N VAL A 102 -5.35 0.17 11.07
CA VAL A 102 -6.38 0.59 10.10
C VAL A 102 -7.74 0.01 10.46
N ALA A 103 -7.82 -1.26 10.86
CA ALA A 103 -9.09 -1.90 11.25
C ALA A 103 -9.73 -1.22 12.46
N ASP A 104 -8.94 -0.88 13.48
CA ASP A 104 -9.41 -0.15 14.67
C ASP A 104 -9.96 1.23 14.28
N TRP A 105 -9.27 1.95 13.39
CA TRP A 105 -9.77 3.22 12.90
C TRP A 105 -11.08 3.06 12.12
N LEU A 106 -11.15 2.13 11.19
CA LEU A 106 -12.35 1.87 10.40
C LEU A 106 -13.54 1.46 11.31
N ALA A 107 -13.28 0.75 12.39
CA ALA A 107 -14.33 0.37 13.36
C ALA A 107 -14.92 1.59 14.09
N SER A 108 -14.18 2.69 14.22
CA SER A 108 -14.65 3.93 14.83
C SER A 108 -15.50 4.81 13.90
N LEU A 109 -15.54 4.50 12.60
CA LEU A 109 -16.27 5.28 11.60
C LEU A 109 -17.66 4.71 11.32
N PRO A 110 -18.62 5.54 10.84
CA PRO A 110 -19.90 5.04 10.35
C PRO A 110 -19.71 3.88 9.37
N ARG A 111 -20.51 2.80 9.56
CA ARG A 111 -20.42 1.63 8.69
C ARG A 111 -21.24 1.86 7.42
N GLY A 112 -20.55 1.97 6.31
CA GLY A 112 -21.08 1.96 4.95
C GLY A 112 -20.28 0.97 4.10
N ARG A 113 -20.57 0.90 2.79
CA ARG A 113 -19.76 0.12 1.84
C ARG A 113 -18.36 0.70 1.78
N ARG A 114 -17.34 -0.11 2.03
CA ARG A 114 -15.94 0.29 2.07
C ARG A 114 -15.12 -0.41 1.01
N ILE A 115 -14.36 0.38 0.23
CA ILE A 115 -13.47 -0.12 -0.81
C ILE A 115 -12.05 0.29 -0.46
N TRP A 116 -11.15 -0.69 -0.35
CA TRP A 116 -9.73 -0.46 -0.19
C TRP A 116 -9.04 -0.38 -1.55
N VAL A 117 -8.27 0.66 -1.78
CA VAL A 117 -7.41 0.79 -2.97
C VAL A 117 -5.96 0.89 -2.51
N GLY A 118 -5.17 -0.14 -2.76
CA GLY A 118 -3.80 -0.21 -2.25
C GLY A 118 -2.76 -0.36 -3.36
N HIS A 119 -1.77 0.53 -3.36
CA HIS A 119 -0.59 0.42 -4.22
C HIS A 119 0.57 -0.23 -3.47
N SER A 120 1.25 -1.19 -4.10
CA SER A 120 2.50 -1.76 -3.60
C SER A 120 2.44 -2.15 -2.12
N PHE A 121 3.05 -1.37 -1.23
CA PHE A 121 2.97 -1.55 0.23
C PHE A 121 1.54 -1.46 0.75
N GLY A 122 0.75 -0.49 0.30
CA GLY A 122 -0.65 -0.34 0.67
C GLY A 122 -1.52 -1.53 0.25
N GLY A 123 -1.19 -2.15 -0.88
CA GLY A 123 -1.82 -3.41 -1.29
C GLY A 123 -1.43 -4.58 -0.39
N ARG A 124 -0.17 -4.67 0.03
CA ARG A 124 0.32 -5.69 0.97
C ARG A 124 -0.36 -5.58 2.34
N VAL A 125 -0.55 -4.35 2.85
CA VAL A 125 -1.32 -4.09 4.07
C VAL A 125 -2.79 -4.45 3.88
N GLY A 126 -3.37 -4.11 2.72
CA GLY A 126 -4.75 -4.46 2.37
C GLY A 126 -5.01 -5.97 2.37
N LEU A 127 -4.11 -6.77 1.78
CA LEU A 127 -4.20 -8.24 1.84
C LEU A 127 -4.22 -8.74 3.28
N ARG A 128 -3.37 -8.18 4.15
CA ARG A 128 -3.34 -8.52 5.57
C ARG A 128 -4.61 -8.08 6.29
N LEU A 129 -5.15 -6.91 5.95
CA LEU A 129 -6.43 -6.40 6.48
C LEU A 129 -7.59 -7.33 6.11
N ALA A 130 -7.68 -7.75 4.84
CA ALA A 130 -8.73 -8.65 4.36
C ALA A 130 -8.73 -10.01 5.06
N VAL A 131 -7.55 -10.52 5.42
CA VAL A 131 -7.43 -11.81 6.12
C VAL A 131 -7.74 -11.70 7.60
N ARG A 132 -7.21 -10.66 8.28
CA ARG A 132 -7.33 -10.53 9.73
C ARG A 132 -8.65 -9.90 10.16
N HIS A 133 -9.18 -9.01 9.35
CA HIS A 133 -10.38 -8.20 9.61
C HIS A 133 -11.31 -8.22 8.39
N PRO A 134 -11.87 -9.37 8.00
CA PRO A 134 -12.63 -9.52 6.75
C PRO A 134 -13.88 -8.62 6.69
N ALA A 135 -14.40 -8.17 7.83
CA ALA A 135 -15.51 -7.23 7.89
C ALA A 135 -15.10 -5.74 7.80
N ALA A 136 -13.79 -5.42 7.75
CA ALA A 136 -13.33 -4.04 7.73
C ALA A 136 -13.60 -3.34 6.39
N VAL A 137 -13.50 -4.10 5.28
CA VAL A 137 -13.72 -3.62 3.91
C VAL A 137 -14.54 -4.64 3.11
N ASP A 138 -15.31 -4.16 2.13
CA ASP A 138 -16.26 -4.97 1.36
C ASP A 138 -15.71 -5.37 -0.02
N ALA A 139 -14.77 -4.61 -0.55
CA ALA A 139 -14.11 -4.89 -1.83
C ALA A 139 -12.71 -4.25 -1.88
N MET A 140 -11.90 -4.66 -2.85
CA MET A 140 -10.51 -4.23 -2.92
C MET A 140 -10.02 -4.03 -4.34
N VAL A 141 -9.21 -2.97 -4.56
CA VAL A 141 -8.39 -2.80 -5.77
C VAL A 141 -6.92 -2.83 -5.35
N LEU A 142 -6.16 -3.75 -5.92
CA LEU A 142 -4.73 -3.89 -5.70
C LEU A 142 -3.96 -3.43 -6.94
N VAL A 143 -3.06 -2.48 -6.78
CA VAL A 143 -2.26 -1.92 -7.89
C VAL A 143 -0.79 -2.20 -7.62
N GLY A 144 -0.11 -2.94 -8.50
CA GLY A 144 1.32 -3.29 -8.36
C GLY A 144 1.66 -3.85 -6.98
N SER A 145 0.76 -4.68 -6.40
CA SER A 145 0.87 -5.13 -5.03
C SER A 145 1.83 -6.30 -4.88
N HIS A 146 2.60 -6.28 -3.81
CA HIS A 146 3.29 -7.48 -3.33
C HIS A 146 2.40 -8.30 -2.39
N GLY A 147 2.97 -9.29 -1.72
CA GLY A 147 2.32 -10.13 -0.70
C GLY A 147 2.82 -11.56 -0.78
N LEU A 148 3.18 -12.01 -1.96
CA LEU A 148 3.68 -13.36 -2.19
C LEU A 148 5.21 -13.37 -2.28
N ARG A 149 5.82 -14.46 -1.84
CA ARG A 149 7.26 -14.67 -2.09
C ARG A 149 7.55 -14.74 -3.59
N PRO A 150 8.54 -13.97 -4.07
CA PRO A 150 8.97 -14.08 -5.47
C PRO A 150 9.42 -15.52 -5.80
N ARG A 151 8.95 -16.06 -6.92
CA ARG A 151 9.49 -17.30 -7.46
C ARG A 151 10.86 -17.01 -8.05
N ARG A 152 11.91 -17.53 -7.42
CA ARG A 152 13.29 -17.32 -7.87
C ARG A 152 13.86 -18.65 -8.39
N SER A 153 14.48 -18.59 -9.57
CA SER A 153 15.24 -19.73 -10.09
C SER A 153 16.38 -20.11 -9.12
N LEU A 154 16.86 -21.33 -9.19
CA LEU A 154 17.99 -21.80 -8.36
C LEU A 154 19.21 -20.90 -8.51
N VAL A 155 19.49 -20.44 -9.74
CA VAL A 155 20.59 -19.50 -10.03
C VAL A 155 20.37 -18.15 -9.34
N ALA A 156 19.16 -17.60 -9.39
CA ALA A 156 18.82 -16.36 -8.67
C ALA A 156 18.95 -16.53 -7.16
N ARG A 157 18.51 -17.66 -6.60
CA ARG A 157 18.69 -17.99 -5.18
C ARG A 157 20.17 -18.07 -4.80
N ALA A 158 20.99 -18.74 -5.60
CA ALA A 158 22.44 -18.83 -5.36
C ALA A 158 23.11 -17.44 -5.43
N ARG A 159 22.77 -16.62 -6.42
CA ARG A 159 23.29 -15.24 -6.52
C ARG A 159 22.92 -14.39 -5.28
N ILE A 160 21.69 -14.50 -4.81
CA ILE A 160 21.24 -13.78 -3.59
C ILE A 160 21.98 -14.31 -2.37
N PHE A 161 22.12 -15.61 -2.23
CA PHE A 161 22.87 -16.22 -1.13
C PHE A 161 24.30 -15.70 -1.07
N LEU A 162 25.01 -15.70 -2.22
CA LEU A 162 26.36 -15.14 -2.34
C LEU A 162 26.42 -13.65 -1.99
N ARG A 163 25.46 -12.87 -2.47
CA ARG A 163 25.37 -11.43 -2.13
C ARG A 163 25.17 -11.20 -0.63
N VAL A 164 24.28 -11.98 0.00
CA VAL A 164 24.03 -11.88 1.44
C VAL A 164 25.28 -12.28 2.24
N ARG A 165 25.97 -13.34 1.84
CA ARG A 165 27.22 -13.73 2.50
C ARG A 165 28.28 -12.65 2.35
N MET A 166 28.46 -12.11 1.15
CA MET A 166 29.40 -11.02 0.90
C MET A 166 29.05 -9.77 1.71
N PHE A 167 27.79 -9.41 1.81
CA PHE A 167 27.35 -8.28 2.65
C PHE A 167 27.66 -8.53 4.14
N LYS A 168 27.43 -9.75 4.64
CA LYS A 168 27.77 -10.13 6.03
C LYS A 168 29.28 -10.06 6.27
N THR A 169 30.10 -10.51 5.32
CA THR A 169 31.57 -10.41 5.38
C THR A 169 32.04 -8.95 5.40
N LEU A 170 31.47 -8.09 4.54
CA LEU A 170 31.77 -6.66 4.55
C LEU A 170 31.41 -6.01 5.91
N ARG A 171 30.25 -6.39 6.49
CA ARG A 171 29.84 -5.90 7.79
C ARG A 171 30.77 -6.37 8.93
N LEU A 172 31.34 -7.56 8.79
CA LEU A 172 32.35 -8.05 9.75
C LEU A 172 33.66 -7.26 9.63
N LEU A 173 34.13 -7.02 8.38
CA LEU A 173 35.35 -6.24 8.13
C LEU A 173 35.22 -4.80 8.68
N GLU A 174 34.04 -4.19 8.59
CA GLU A 174 33.76 -2.88 9.18
C GLU A 174 33.99 -2.85 10.70
N LYS A 175 33.63 -3.96 11.41
CA LYS A 175 33.91 -4.07 12.86
C LYS A 175 35.39 -4.07 13.19
N PHE A 176 36.23 -4.43 12.22
CA PHE A 176 37.69 -4.40 12.34
C PHE A 176 38.30 -3.12 11.76
N GLY A 177 37.50 -2.05 11.55
CA GLY A 177 37.98 -0.74 11.11
C GLY A 177 38.21 -0.58 9.61
N VAL A 178 37.81 -1.57 8.78
CA VAL A 178 37.94 -1.47 7.33
C VAL A 178 36.78 -0.67 6.77
N ASP A 179 37.05 0.43 6.06
CA ASP A 179 36.01 1.20 5.35
C ASP A 179 35.49 0.40 4.16
N VAL A 180 34.26 -0.04 4.26
CA VAL A 180 33.52 -0.78 3.22
C VAL A 180 32.28 -0.05 2.75
N SER A 181 32.11 1.21 3.11
CA SER A 181 30.94 2.05 2.85
C SER A 181 30.57 2.09 1.36
N ALA A 182 31.51 2.37 0.48
CA ALA A 182 31.33 2.41 -0.97
C ALA A 182 30.91 1.05 -1.58
N ARG A 183 31.40 -0.06 -0.99
CA ARG A 183 30.99 -1.41 -1.43
C ARG A 183 29.59 -1.75 -0.92
N LYS A 184 29.25 -1.40 0.32
CA LYS A 184 27.92 -1.60 0.89
C LYS A 184 26.84 -0.83 0.15
N ALA A 185 27.14 0.38 -0.33
CA ALA A 185 26.20 1.21 -1.11
C ALA A 185 25.70 0.53 -2.40
N LYS A 186 26.43 -0.45 -2.94
CA LYS A 186 26.04 -1.23 -4.12
C LYS A 186 25.00 -2.32 -3.82
N TYR A 187 24.73 -2.60 -2.52
CA TYR A 187 23.82 -3.65 -2.11
C TYR A 187 22.53 -3.04 -1.49
N GLY A 188 21.40 -3.65 -1.81
CA GLY A 188 20.08 -3.21 -1.37
C GLY A 188 19.32 -2.44 -2.45
N SER A 189 17.98 -2.50 -2.38
CA SER A 189 17.10 -1.70 -3.23
C SER A 189 17.21 -0.20 -2.90
N ALA A 190 16.67 0.66 -3.77
CA ALA A 190 16.56 2.09 -3.49
C ALA A 190 15.81 2.32 -2.18
N ASP A 191 14.68 1.64 -1.99
CA ASP A 191 13.87 1.73 -0.77
C ASP A 191 14.62 1.32 0.49
N TYR A 192 15.43 0.23 0.42
CA TYR A 192 16.26 -0.17 1.57
C TYR A 192 17.28 0.91 1.95
N ARG A 193 17.86 1.59 0.95
CA ARG A 193 18.85 2.66 1.19
C ARG A 193 18.21 3.91 1.76
N SER A 194 17.04 4.30 1.22
CA SER A 194 16.29 5.50 1.63
C SER A 194 15.48 5.31 2.92
N ALA A 195 15.26 4.07 3.39
CA ALA A 195 14.40 3.78 4.52
C ALA A 195 14.81 4.42 5.87
N GLY A 196 16.07 4.88 6.02
CA GLY A 196 16.50 5.57 7.24
C GLY A 196 16.15 4.83 8.52
N SER A 197 15.44 5.49 9.44
CA SER A 197 14.91 4.93 10.69
C SER A 197 13.84 3.85 10.47
N MET A 198 13.14 3.89 9.33
CA MET A 198 12.12 2.89 8.94
C MET A 198 12.71 1.59 8.40
N ARG A 199 14.04 1.46 8.31
CA ARG A 199 14.69 0.25 7.78
C ARG A 199 14.31 -1.06 8.49
N PRO A 200 14.16 -1.14 9.81
CA PRO A 200 13.67 -2.35 10.48
C PRO A 200 12.26 -2.73 10.02
N VAL A 201 11.35 -1.75 9.86
CA VAL A 201 9.99 -1.94 9.34
C VAL A 201 10.05 -2.44 7.89
N PHE A 202 10.86 -1.80 7.04
CA PHE A 202 11.04 -2.24 5.64
C PHE A 202 11.46 -3.71 5.55
N VAL A 203 12.51 -4.09 6.30
CA VAL A 203 13.02 -5.46 6.30
C VAL A 203 11.95 -6.45 6.78
N LYS A 204 11.21 -6.10 7.82
CA LYS A 204 10.09 -6.91 8.33
C LYS A 204 9.04 -7.11 7.24
N VAL A 205 8.52 -6.03 6.68
CA VAL A 205 7.45 -6.03 5.67
C VAL A 205 7.84 -6.83 4.41
N VAL A 206 9.06 -6.63 3.86
CA VAL A 206 9.47 -7.34 2.64
C VAL A 206 9.81 -8.82 2.87
N SER A 207 10.06 -9.21 4.13
CA SER A 207 10.33 -10.61 4.49
C SER A 207 9.07 -11.44 4.71
N GLU A 208 7.91 -10.81 4.88
CA GLU A 208 6.64 -11.50 5.10
C GLU A 208 6.18 -12.22 3.83
N ASP A 209 5.54 -13.36 4.03
CA ASP A 209 4.91 -14.16 2.99
C ASP A 209 3.44 -14.36 3.36
N GLN A 210 2.55 -13.90 2.49
CA GLN A 210 1.10 -14.00 2.70
C GLN A 210 0.46 -15.06 1.79
N THR A 211 1.27 -15.92 1.16
CA THR A 211 0.80 -16.88 0.14
C THR A 211 -0.30 -17.80 0.65
N GLU A 212 -0.19 -18.29 1.88
CA GLU A 212 -1.23 -19.14 2.46
C GLU A 212 -2.42 -18.34 2.95
N ASP A 213 -2.15 -17.17 3.54
CA ASP A 213 -3.17 -16.32 4.16
C ASP A 213 -4.20 -15.82 3.12
N VAL A 214 -3.74 -15.37 1.94
CA VAL A 214 -4.61 -14.79 0.90
C VAL A 214 -5.66 -15.76 0.37
N LYS A 215 -5.46 -17.07 0.53
CA LYS A 215 -6.43 -18.09 0.14
C LYS A 215 -7.76 -18.00 0.93
N ALA A 216 -7.75 -17.33 2.07
CA ALA A 216 -8.94 -17.12 2.90
C ALA A 216 -9.81 -15.95 2.42
N ILE A 217 -9.31 -15.08 1.54
CA ILE A 217 -10.04 -13.90 1.07
C ILE A 217 -11.21 -14.31 0.18
N ARG A 218 -12.39 -13.70 0.40
CA ARG A 218 -13.63 -14.00 -0.35
C ARG A 218 -14.32 -12.76 -0.90
N MET A 219 -13.86 -11.56 -0.55
CA MET A 219 -14.45 -10.32 -1.04
C MET A 219 -14.09 -10.09 -2.53
N PRO A 220 -14.92 -9.37 -3.29
CA PRO A 220 -14.60 -8.93 -4.65
C PRO A 220 -13.25 -8.18 -4.69
N MET A 221 -12.40 -8.54 -5.65
CA MET A 221 -11.07 -7.96 -5.78
C MET A 221 -10.70 -7.75 -7.23
N VAL A 222 -10.20 -6.55 -7.54
CA VAL A 222 -9.58 -6.22 -8.83
C VAL A 222 -8.08 -6.05 -8.63
N ILE A 223 -7.29 -6.74 -9.43
CA ILE A 223 -5.83 -6.76 -9.37
C ILE A 223 -5.30 -6.12 -10.64
N ILE A 224 -4.47 -5.08 -10.53
CA ILE A 224 -3.95 -4.32 -11.67
C ILE A 224 -2.43 -4.24 -11.57
N TYR A 225 -1.73 -4.56 -12.66
CA TYR A 225 -0.28 -4.46 -12.76
C TYR A 225 0.14 -3.78 -14.05
N GLY A 226 1.28 -3.07 -14.02
CA GLY A 226 1.99 -2.69 -15.22
C GLY A 226 2.77 -3.88 -15.79
N ALA A 227 2.78 -4.08 -17.12
CA ALA A 227 3.50 -5.18 -17.74
C ALA A 227 5.04 -5.05 -17.61
N LEU A 228 5.53 -3.83 -17.38
CA LEU A 228 6.95 -3.51 -17.20
C LEU A 228 7.33 -3.31 -15.72
N ASP A 229 6.44 -3.67 -14.79
CA ASP A 229 6.72 -3.55 -13.35
C ASP A 229 7.81 -4.53 -12.93
N ASP A 230 9.00 -4.01 -12.63
CA ASP A 230 10.17 -4.78 -12.17
C ASP A 230 10.26 -4.85 -10.64
N GLN A 231 9.51 -4.00 -9.92
CA GLN A 231 9.45 -4.00 -8.46
C GLN A 231 8.43 -5.03 -7.95
N ALA A 232 7.21 -5.02 -8.53
CA ALA A 232 6.20 -6.03 -8.31
C ALA A 232 5.84 -6.70 -9.65
N PRO A 233 6.63 -7.70 -10.09
CA PRO A 233 6.42 -8.31 -11.41
C PRO A 233 5.02 -8.89 -11.58
N PRO A 234 4.43 -8.83 -12.79
CA PRO A 234 3.06 -9.27 -13.07
C PRO A 234 2.77 -10.73 -12.69
N ASP A 235 3.79 -11.61 -12.62
CA ASP A 235 3.63 -12.99 -12.16
C ASP A 235 3.08 -13.08 -10.72
N ILE A 236 3.33 -12.06 -9.90
CA ILE A 236 2.73 -11.96 -8.56
C ILE A 236 1.22 -11.76 -8.69
N GLY A 237 0.77 -10.87 -9.59
CA GLY A 237 -0.65 -10.63 -9.87
C GLY A 237 -1.35 -11.89 -10.38
N GLU A 238 -0.71 -12.60 -11.32
CA GLU A 238 -1.23 -13.87 -11.84
C GLU A 238 -1.39 -14.94 -10.75
N ARG A 239 -0.47 -14.97 -9.81
CA ARG A 239 -0.52 -15.90 -8.66
C ARG A 239 -1.58 -15.48 -7.66
N LEU A 240 -1.69 -14.19 -7.34
CA LEU A 240 -2.73 -13.65 -6.47
C LEU A 240 -4.11 -13.99 -7.04
N SER A 241 -4.35 -13.75 -8.35
CA SER A 241 -5.63 -14.03 -8.96
C SER A 241 -6.01 -15.53 -8.96
N LYS A 242 -5.01 -16.42 -8.98
CA LYS A 242 -5.23 -17.87 -8.84
C LYS A 242 -5.51 -18.32 -7.41
N LEU A 243 -5.01 -17.57 -6.43
CA LEU A 243 -5.15 -17.91 -5.00
C LEU A 243 -6.40 -17.31 -4.37
N ILE A 244 -6.89 -16.17 -4.90
CA ILE A 244 -8.04 -15.43 -4.36
C ILE A 244 -9.26 -15.67 -5.26
N PRO A 245 -10.21 -16.50 -4.84
CA PRO A 245 -11.41 -16.76 -5.62
C PRO A 245 -12.22 -15.49 -5.88
N GLY A 246 -12.73 -15.35 -7.11
CA GLY A 246 -13.55 -14.18 -7.50
C GLY A 246 -12.75 -12.91 -7.77
N SER A 247 -11.42 -12.95 -7.72
CA SER A 247 -10.60 -11.82 -8.16
C SER A 247 -10.47 -11.76 -9.67
N SER A 248 -10.37 -10.55 -10.22
CA SER A 248 -10.04 -10.30 -11.63
C SER A 248 -8.64 -9.69 -11.74
N LEU A 249 -7.93 -9.97 -12.84
CA LEU A 249 -6.59 -9.46 -13.11
C LEU A 249 -6.57 -8.68 -14.42
N SER A 250 -5.92 -7.51 -14.39
CA SER A 250 -5.56 -6.71 -15.56
C SER A 250 -4.06 -6.42 -15.55
N ILE A 251 -3.37 -6.74 -16.64
CA ILE A 251 -1.96 -6.40 -16.86
C ILE A 251 -1.92 -5.35 -17.96
N LEU A 252 -1.48 -4.14 -17.64
CA LEU A 252 -1.52 -2.97 -18.53
C LEU A 252 -0.21 -2.88 -19.33
N PRO A 253 -0.26 -2.98 -20.66
CA PRO A 253 0.93 -2.92 -21.51
C PRO A 253 1.67 -1.58 -21.38
N GLY A 254 3.00 -1.61 -21.43
CA GLY A 254 3.84 -0.43 -21.47
C GLY A 254 4.00 0.33 -20.14
N LEU A 255 3.29 -0.08 -19.09
CA LEU A 255 3.32 0.59 -17.78
C LEU A 255 4.22 -0.14 -16.78
N ASP A 256 4.89 0.64 -15.95
CA ASP A 256 5.73 0.17 -14.85
C ASP A 256 5.04 0.32 -13.49
N HIS A 257 5.83 0.18 -12.40
CA HIS A 257 5.35 0.24 -11.02
C HIS A 257 4.67 1.56 -10.63
N TYR A 258 5.07 2.67 -11.23
CA TYR A 258 4.57 4.01 -10.92
C TYR A 258 3.61 4.53 -11.98
N THR A 259 3.92 4.31 -13.26
CA THR A 259 3.07 4.76 -14.37
C THR A 259 1.72 4.06 -14.40
N VAL A 260 1.58 2.92 -13.72
CA VAL A 260 0.27 2.28 -13.50
C VAL A 260 -0.70 3.15 -12.69
N LEU A 261 -0.21 4.09 -11.86
CA LEU A 261 -1.05 5.05 -11.11
C LEU A 261 -1.37 6.31 -11.91
N THR A 262 -0.53 6.70 -12.86
CA THR A 262 -0.70 7.90 -13.70
C THR A 262 -1.35 7.55 -15.03
N ASP A 263 -0.63 6.91 -15.92
CA ASP A 263 -1.10 6.57 -17.27
C ASP A 263 -2.14 5.43 -17.23
N GLY A 264 -2.01 4.51 -16.26
CA GLY A 264 -3.00 3.49 -15.94
C GLY A 264 -4.14 3.97 -15.04
N GLY A 265 -4.12 5.25 -14.65
CA GLY A 265 -5.13 5.84 -13.77
C GLY A 265 -6.57 5.64 -14.20
N PRO A 266 -6.93 5.83 -15.49
CA PRO A 266 -8.29 5.57 -15.96
C PRO A 266 -8.78 4.15 -15.68
N GLN A 267 -7.92 3.13 -15.82
CA GLN A 267 -8.26 1.73 -15.55
C GLN A 267 -8.45 1.48 -14.05
N VAL A 268 -7.61 2.11 -13.21
CA VAL A 268 -7.76 2.04 -11.74
C VAL A 268 -9.06 2.73 -11.32
N ALA A 269 -9.36 3.93 -11.84
CA ALA A 269 -10.60 4.65 -11.55
C ALA A 269 -11.84 3.86 -12.00
N HIS A 270 -11.80 3.25 -13.19
CA HIS A 270 -12.87 2.38 -13.68
C HIS A 270 -13.11 1.17 -12.77
N ALA A 271 -12.03 0.53 -12.30
CA ALA A 271 -12.14 -0.60 -11.38
C ALA A 271 -12.80 -0.20 -10.04
N VAL A 272 -12.43 0.97 -9.51
CA VAL A 272 -13.06 1.51 -8.29
C VAL A 272 -14.52 1.85 -8.55
N ALA A 273 -14.84 2.55 -9.66
CA ALA A 273 -16.21 2.92 -10.03
C ALA A 273 -17.12 1.69 -10.12
N LYS A 274 -16.65 0.62 -10.78
CA LYS A 274 -17.38 -0.65 -10.87
C LYS A 274 -17.66 -1.29 -9.50
N LEU A 275 -16.75 -1.17 -8.55
CA LEU A 275 -16.95 -1.68 -7.20
C LEU A 275 -17.83 -0.74 -6.33
N LEU A 276 -18.07 0.50 -6.75
CA LEU A 276 -19.00 1.43 -6.09
C LEU A 276 -20.45 1.12 -6.45
N GLU A 277 -20.69 0.47 -7.59
CA GLU A 277 -22.03 0.00 -7.98
C GLU A 277 -22.54 -1.06 -6.97
N PRO A 278 -23.86 -1.07 -6.65
CA PRO A 278 -24.45 -1.98 -5.68
C PRO A 278 -24.39 -3.44 -6.08
#